data_466ea31139dd33f6e4a38ddb3b02ab75
#
_entry.id   466ea31139dd33f6e4a38ddb3b02ab75
#
_cell.length_a   1.000
_cell.length_b   1.000
_cell.length_c   1.000
_cell.angle_alpha   90.00
_cell.angle_beta   90.00
_cell.angle_gamma   90.00
#
_symmetry.space_group_name_H-M   'P 1'
#
loop_
_entity.id
_entity.type
_entity.pdbx_description
1 polymer ?
#
loop_
_entity_poly.entity_id
_entity_poly.type
_entity_poly.pdbx_seq_one_letter_code
_entity_poly.pdbx_strand_id
1 'polypeptide(L)'
;MLGLSGGVESSVAAALIARAIGERLTCVYVEHGFMRKGETESVREVFTRQFPVNLVIVDARERFLSRVAGVSDPEVKRKRIGGEFVYCFADEARKLSGVEFLAQGTIYPDVIESGSVKGSAVIKSHHNVGGLPDDVAQKFTGGIVEPLRMLFKDEVRRVGEELGLPHDMVWRQPFPGPGLAIRVIGEITTDKLEIVRESDAILREEIAAAGLDRSINQYFTVLTNTRTVGVMGDERTHDYVLAIRAVTTDDFMTVDWARIPFDVLGRISARIVNEVPHVNRIVYDVTTKPPATVEWE
;
A
#
# COMPACT_ATOMS: atom_id res chain seq x y z
N MET A 1 -20.64 -4.19 -2.68
CA MET A 1 -19.36 -4.69 -2.14
C MET A 1 -18.21 -3.80 -2.61
N LEU A 2 -17.20 -3.55 -1.77
CA LEU A 2 -16.03 -2.75 -2.09
C LEU A 2 -14.77 -3.42 -1.56
N GLY A 3 -13.70 -3.50 -2.39
CA GLY A 3 -12.36 -3.88 -1.95
C GLY A 3 -11.68 -2.71 -1.24
N LEU A 4 -11.45 -2.84 0.07
CA LEU A 4 -10.83 -1.79 0.87
C LEU A 4 -9.33 -2.10 1.01
N SER A 5 -8.50 -1.36 0.29
CA SER A 5 -7.03 -1.56 0.34
C SER A 5 -6.33 -0.79 1.46
N GLY A 6 -7.06 0.08 2.16
CA GLY A 6 -6.49 1.06 3.09
C GLY A 6 -5.82 2.26 2.39
N GLY A 7 -5.78 2.30 1.06
CA GLY A 7 -5.38 3.48 0.29
C GLY A 7 -6.43 4.59 0.37
N VAL A 8 -6.03 5.86 0.12
CA VAL A 8 -6.93 7.01 0.24
C VAL A 8 -8.15 6.87 -0.68
N GLU A 9 -7.96 6.42 -1.91
CA GLU A 9 -9.03 6.29 -2.90
C GLU A 9 -10.11 5.30 -2.44
N SER A 10 -9.73 4.10 -2.03
CA SER A 10 -10.68 3.09 -1.54
C SER A 10 -11.34 3.50 -0.23
N SER A 11 -10.61 4.19 0.65
CA SER A 11 -11.13 4.65 1.94
C SER A 11 -12.14 5.79 1.76
N VAL A 12 -11.87 6.75 0.86
CA VAL A 12 -12.81 7.83 0.55
C VAL A 12 -14.05 7.31 -0.16
N ALA A 13 -13.88 6.37 -1.12
CA ALA A 13 -15.01 5.71 -1.78
C ALA A 13 -15.89 4.97 -0.76
N ALA A 14 -15.26 4.21 0.17
CA ALA A 14 -15.99 3.50 1.23
C ALA A 14 -16.76 4.46 2.14
N ALA A 15 -16.12 5.54 2.61
CA ALA A 15 -16.74 6.52 3.47
C ALA A 15 -17.91 7.26 2.79
N LEU A 16 -17.74 7.63 1.51
CA LEU A 16 -18.78 8.29 0.72
C LEU A 16 -20.00 7.37 0.52
N ILE A 17 -19.77 6.13 0.12
CA ILE A 17 -20.85 5.15 -0.07
C ILE A 17 -21.49 4.79 1.27
N ALA A 18 -20.73 4.66 2.35
CA ALA A 18 -21.25 4.42 3.69
C ALA A 18 -22.25 5.49 4.13
N ARG A 19 -21.97 6.78 3.83
CA ARG A 19 -22.93 7.86 4.10
C ARG A 19 -24.24 7.73 3.31
N ALA A 20 -24.19 7.15 2.11
CA ALA A 20 -25.37 7.02 1.25
C ALA A 20 -26.23 5.80 1.61
N ILE A 21 -25.59 4.64 1.92
CA ILE A 21 -26.31 3.35 2.07
C ILE A 21 -26.04 2.62 3.39
N GLY A 22 -25.14 3.13 4.23
CA GLY A 22 -24.84 2.55 5.55
C GLY A 22 -24.36 1.10 5.49
N GLU A 23 -24.88 0.27 6.38
CA GLU A 23 -24.51 -1.15 6.54
C GLU A 23 -24.82 -2.02 5.31
N ARG A 24 -25.51 -1.50 4.30
CA ARG A 24 -25.67 -2.18 3.00
C ARG A 24 -24.36 -2.22 2.20
N LEU A 25 -23.34 -1.44 2.60
CA LEU A 25 -22.01 -1.54 2.05
C LEU A 25 -21.20 -2.61 2.79
N THR A 26 -20.78 -3.65 2.07
CA THR A 26 -19.78 -4.60 2.56
C THR A 26 -18.41 -4.21 2.03
N CYS A 27 -17.49 -3.88 2.95
CA CYS A 27 -16.09 -3.62 2.66
C CYS A 27 -15.26 -4.86 2.97
N VAL A 28 -14.45 -5.32 2.02
CA VAL A 28 -13.53 -6.45 2.21
C VAL A 28 -12.10 -5.92 2.25
N TYR A 29 -11.46 -6.07 3.39
CA TYR A 29 -10.06 -5.76 3.61
C TYR A 29 -9.25 -7.06 3.71
N VAL A 30 -8.22 -7.21 2.89
CA VAL A 30 -7.35 -8.38 2.89
C VAL A 30 -6.06 -8.07 3.64
N GLU A 31 -5.91 -8.65 4.83
CA GLU A 31 -4.67 -8.63 5.61
C GLU A 31 -3.71 -9.68 5.03
N HIS A 32 -2.85 -9.24 4.13
CA HIS A 32 -1.94 -10.12 3.37
C HIS A 32 -0.54 -10.27 4.00
N GLY A 33 -0.29 -9.65 5.15
CA GLY A 33 0.98 -9.74 5.87
C GLY A 33 2.10 -8.81 5.37
N PHE A 34 1.89 -8.09 4.26
CA PHE A 34 2.86 -7.14 3.71
C PHE A 34 2.48 -5.68 3.98
N MET A 35 1.56 -5.47 4.92
CA MET A 35 1.14 -4.12 5.33
C MET A 35 2.18 -3.49 6.26
N ARG A 36 2.18 -2.15 6.29
CA ARG A 36 2.94 -1.37 7.29
C ARG A 36 2.41 -1.65 8.69
N LYS A 37 3.22 -1.34 9.69
CA LYS A 37 2.84 -1.42 11.10
C LYS A 37 1.62 -0.55 11.39
N GLY A 38 0.59 -1.12 12.04
CA GLY A 38 -0.61 -0.42 12.48
C GLY A 38 -1.66 -0.14 11.41
N GLU A 39 -1.45 -0.51 10.14
CA GLU A 39 -2.42 -0.17 9.07
C GLU A 39 -3.73 -0.93 9.18
N THR A 40 -3.69 -2.21 9.47
CA THR A 40 -4.91 -3.02 9.64
C THR A 40 -5.75 -2.53 10.81
N GLU A 41 -5.09 -2.18 11.91
CA GLU A 41 -5.74 -1.62 13.10
C GLU A 41 -6.41 -0.28 12.80
N SER A 42 -5.71 0.61 12.06
CA SER A 42 -6.27 1.90 11.65
C SER A 42 -7.50 1.74 10.75
N VAL A 43 -7.45 0.86 9.75
CA VAL A 43 -8.60 0.56 8.90
C VAL A 43 -9.77 0.01 9.72
N ARG A 44 -9.49 -0.94 10.62
CA ARG A 44 -10.50 -1.52 11.50
C ARG A 44 -11.17 -0.44 12.36
N GLU A 45 -10.38 0.41 13.02
CA GLU A 45 -10.91 1.44 13.90
C GLU A 45 -11.81 2.42 13.16
N VAL A 46 -11.37 2.93 12.00
CA VAL A 46 -12.13 3.88 11.19
C VAL A 46 -13.46 3.28 10.70
N PHE A 47 -13.41 2.10 10.11
CA PHE A 47 -14.58 1.48 9.46
C PHE A 47 -15.45 0.63 10.39
N THR A 48 -15.14 0.56 11.68
CA THR A 48 -16.06 0.01 12.69
C THR A 48 -16.64 1.07 13.60
N ARG A 49 -15.95 2.21 13.80
CA ARG A 49 -16.40 3.24 14.76
C ARG A 49 -16.97 4.47 14.11
N GLN A 50 -16.44 4.91 12.96
CA GLN A 50 -16.82 6.18 12.34
C GLN A 50 -17.81 6.01 11.19
N PHE A 51 -17.74 4.90 10.47
CA PHE A 51 -18.59 4.65 9.31
C PHE A 51 -19.37 3.35 9.48
N PRO A 52 -20.71 3.37 9.36
CA PRO A 52 -21.55 2.18 9.52
C PRO A 52 -21.48 1.31 8.26
N VAL A 53 -20.44 0.46 8.16
CA VAL A 53 -20.24 -0.50 7.07
C VAL A 53 -20.16 -1.93 7.62
N ASN A 54 -20.50 -2.91 6.80
CA ASN A 54 -20.19 -4.30 7.09
C ASN A 54 -18.73 -4.56 6.70
N LEU A 55 -17.80 -4.47 7.67
CA LEU A 55 -16.37 -4.67 7.45
C LEU A 55 -15.99 -6.14 7.62
N VAL A 56 -15.50 -6.75 6.54
CA VAL A 56 -14.92 -8.11 6.53
C VAL A 56 -13.41 -7.98 6.44
N ILE A 57 -12.69 -8.43 7.46
CA ILE A 57 -11.22 -8.50 7.46
C ILE A 57 -10.83 -9.95 7.24
N VAL A 58 -10.15 -10.21 6.13
CA VAL A 58 -9.69 -11.54 5.75
C VAL A 58 -8.23 -11.69 6.17
N ASP A 59 -7.95 -12.57 7.11
CA ASP A 59 -6.57 -12.95 7.43
C ASP A 59 -6.03 -13.91 6.36
N ALA A 60 -5.20 -13.38 5.48
CA ALA A 60 -4.60 -14.12 4.37
C ALA A 60 -3.06 -14.16 4.45
N ARG A 61 -2.47 -13.84 5.61
CA ARG A 61 -1.01 -13.70 5.78
C ARG A 61 -0.25 -14.94 5.34
N GLU A 62 -0.63 -16.11 5.82
CA GLU A 62 0.01 -17.38 5.43
C GLU A 62 -0.19 -17.70 3.94
N ARG A 63 -1.38 -17.42 3.44
CA ARG A 63 -1.75 -17.64 2.04
C ARG A 63 -0.85 -16.84 1.10
N PHE A 64 -0.66 -15.54 1.35
CA PHE A 64 0.21 -14.68 0.55
C PHE A 64 1.68 -15.04 0.72
N LEU A 65 2.15 -15.30 1.94
CA LEU A 65 3.54 -15.65 2.19
C LEU A 65 3.91 -16.95 1.46
N SER A 66 3.04 -17.96 1.48
CA SER A 66 3.26 -19.22 0.76
C SER A 66 3.36 -19.04 -0.76
N ARG A 67 2.62 -18.06 -1.32
CA ARG A 67 2.67 -17.78 -2.77
C ARG A 67 3.99 -17.18 -3.24
N VAL A 68 4.70 -16.47 -2.36
CA VAL A 68 5.98 -15.84 -2.69
C VAL A 68 7.19 -16.56 -2.09
N ALA A 69 7.00 -17.69 -1.41
CA ALA A 69 8.09 -18.50 -0.88
C ALA A 69 9.04 -18.93 -2.00
N GLY A 70 10.35 -18.73 -1.81
CA GLY A 70 11.40 -19.04 -2.79
C GLY A 70 11.43 -18.11 -4.00
N VAL A 71 10.64 -17.02 -4.03
CA VAL A 71 10.59 -16.08 -5.15
C VAL A 71 11.47 -14.88 -4.89
N SER A 72 12.46 -14.67 -5.77
CA SER A 72 13.37 -13.52 -5.72
C SER A 72 13.12 -12.51 -6.86
N ASP A 73 12.45 -12.91 -7.94
CA ASP A 73 12.16 -12.04 -9.07
C ASP A 73 11.00 -11.08 -8.74
N PRO A 74 11.19 -9.75 -8.87
CA PRO A 74 10.20 -8.76 -8.49
C PRO A 74 8.90 -8.82 -9.31
N GLU A 75 8.99 -9.12 -10.60
CA GLU A 75 7.80 -9.22 -11.45
C GLU A 75 6.97 -10.47 -11.10
N VAL A 76 7.64 -11.57 -10.76
CA VAL A 76 6.96 -12.78 -10.29
C VAL A 76 6.29 -12.52 -8.93
N LYS A 77 6.96 -11.81 -8.01
CA LYS A 77 6.35 -11.38 -6.74
C LYS A 77 5.06 -10.59 -7.00
N ARG A 78 5.14 -9.51 -7.82
CA ARG A 78 4.02 -8.64 -8.16
C ARG A 78 2.84 -9.42 -8.76
N LYS A 79 3.11 -10.31 -9.73
CA LYS A 79 2.09 -11.13 -10.38
C LYS A 79 1.41 -12.10 -9.43
N ARG A 80 2.19 -12.79 -8.58
CA ARG A 80 1.66 -13.76 -7.61
C ARG A 80 0.82 -13.07 -6.55
N ILE A 81 1.29 -11.95 -6.01
CA ILE A 81 0.56 -11.16 -5.01
C ILE A 81 -0.72 -10.58 -5.62
N GLY A 82 -0.63 -9.94 -6.79
CA GLY A 82 -1.80 -9.38 -7.47
C GLY A 82 -2.87 -10.43 -7.80
N GLY A 83 -2.45 -11.59 -8.31
CA GLY A 83 -3.38 -12.70 -8.57
C GLY A 83 -4.05 -13.23 -7.30
N GLU A 84 -3.31 -13.33 -6.20
CA GLU A 84 -3.85 -13.82 -4.94
C GLU A 84 -4.87 -12.87 -4.33
N PHE A 85 -4.72 -11.54 -4.50
CA PHE A 85 -5.75 -10.58 -4.12
C PHE A 85 -7.08 -10.84 -4.83
N VAL A 86 -7.04 -11.10 -6.14
CA VAL A 86 -8.24 -11.40 -6.92
C VAL A 86 -8.94 -12.64 -6.37
N TYR A 87 -8.19 -13.71 -6.07
CA TYR A 87 -8.76 -14.93 -5.50
C TYR A 87 -9.34 -14.72 -4.10
N CYS A 88 -8.63 -14.03 -3.20
CA CYS A 88 -9.14 -13.72 -1.87
C CYS A 88 -10.44 -12.92 -1.94
N PHE A 89 -10.49 -11.90 -2.79
CA PHE A 89 -11.68 -11.09 -2.99
C PHE A 89 -12.84 -11.90 -3.57
N ALA A 90 -12.56 -12.76 -4.55
CA ALA A 90 -13.55 -13.65 -5.15
C ALA A 90 -14.13 -14.65 -4.15
N ASP A 91 -13.27 -15.22 -3.29
CA ASP A 91 -13.70 -16.15 -2.25
C ASP A 91 -14.66 -15.49 -1.25
N GLU A 92 -14.40 -14.23 -0.86
CA GLU A 92 -15.32 -13.47 0.00
C GLU A 92 -16.61 -13.08 -0.74
N ALA A 93 -16.51 -12.68 -2.01
CA ALA A 93 -17.68 -12.36 -2.80
C ALA A 93 -18.62 -13.56 -2.98
N ARG A 94 -18.08 -14.79 -3.03
CA ARG A 94 -18.89 -16.03 -3.10
C ARG A 94 -19.72 -16.26 -1.85
N LYS A 95 -19.21 -15.88 -0.68
CA LYS A 95 -19.88 -16.04 0.62
C LYS A 95 -21.06 -15.07 0.81
N LEU A 96 -21.03 -13.94 0.11
CA LEU A 96 -22.04 -12.89 0.23
C LEU A 96 -23.26 -13.20 -0.65
N SER A 97 -24.45 -13.01 -0.08
CA SER A 97 -25.73 -13.05 -0.79
C SER A 97 -26.30 -11.65 -0.99
N GLY A 98 -27.04 -11.44 -2.08
CA GLY A 98 -27.73 -10.17 -2.34
C GLY A 98 -26.78 -8.99 -2.69
N VAL A 99 -25.57 -9.27 -3.12
CA VAL A 99 -24.62 -8.25 -3.59
C VAL A 99 -24.84 -8.05 -5.08
N GLU A 100 -25.25 -6.85 -5.47
CA GLU A 100 -25.58 -6.50 -6.86
C GLU A 100 -24.53 -5.58 -7.51
N PHE A 101 -23.79 -4.79 -6.71
CA PHE A 101 -22.86 -3.79 -7.20
C PHE A 101 -21.44 -4.03 -6.68
N LEU A 102 -20.44 -3.83 -7.56
CA LEU A 102 -19.04 -3.71 -7.20
C LEU A 102 -18.65 -2.22 -7.15
N ALA A 103 -18.20 -1.74 -6.00
CA ALA A 103 -17.68 -0.38 -5.88
C ALA A 103 -16.15 -0.38 -5.98
N GLN A 104 -15.60 0.61 -6.65
CA GLN A 104 -14.16 0.80 -6.86
C GLN A 104 -13.75 2.25 -6.57
N GLY A 105 -12.53 2.43 -6.09
CA GLY A 105 -11.93 3.73 -5.83
C GLY A 105 -11.20 4.32 -7.03
N THR A 106 -11.60 4.01 -8.26
CA THR A 106 -11.02 4.54 -9.50
C THR A 106 -11.10 6.07 -9.51
N ILE A 107 -10.00 6.73 -9.86
CA ILE A 107 -9.90 8.19 -9.99
C ILE A 107 -9.61 8.60 -11.43
N TYR A 108 -9.69 9.89 -11.75
CA TYR A 108 -9.58 10.37 -13.12
C TYR A 108 -8.24 10.03 -13.82
N PRO A 109 -7.07 10.10 -13.17
CA PRO A 109 -5.82 9.63 -13.76
C PRO A 109 -5.86 8.16 -14.22
N ASP A 110 -6.47 7.25 -13.43
CA ASP A 110 -6.59 5.83 -13.80
C ASP A 110 -7.41 5.66 -15.09
N VAL A 111 -8.42 6.52 -15.27
CA VAL A 111 -9.26 6.52 -16.49
C VAL A 111 -8.46 6.94 -17.72
N ILE A 112 -7.59 7.94 -17.57
CA ILE A 112 -6.73 8.41 -18.67
C ILE A 112 -5.71 7.34 -19.05
N GLU A 113 -5.02 6.77 -18.06
CA GLU A 113 -3.97 5.76 -18.26
C GLU A 113 -4.52 4.47 -18.88
N SER A 114 -5.74 4.07 -18.50
CA SER A 114 -6.39 2.87 -19.06
C SER A 114 -6.77 2.99 -20.54
N GLY A 115 -6.51 4.12 -21.20
CA GLY A 115 -6.74 4.33 -22.64
C GLY A 115 -8.23 4.41 -23.02
N SER A 116 -9.13 4.57 -22.07
CA SER A 116 -10.58 4.69 -22.31
C SER A 116 -10.98 5.94 -23.09
N VAL A 117 -10.00 6.80 -23.46
CA VAL A 117 -10.22 8.06 -24.18
C VAL A 117 -10.25 7.89 -25.69
N LYS A 118 -9.84 6.77 -26.26
CA LYS A 118 -9.88 6.51 -27.71
C LYS A 118 -10.89 5.44 -28.11
N GLY A 119 -12.13 5.86 -28.40
CA GLY A 119 -12.98 5.27 -29.46
C GLY A 119 -13.42 3.81 -29.36
N SER A 120 -13.17 3.06 -28.30
CA SER A 120 -13.66 1.67 -28.14
C SER A 120 -14.52 1.48 -26.89
N ALA A 121 -15.23 2.52 -26.49
CA ALA A 121 -15.83 2.65 -25.16
C ALA A 121 -17.12 1.85 -24.91
N VAL A 122 -17.69 1.15 -25.89
CA VAL A 122 -19.03 0.58 -25.71
C VAL A 122 -19.04 -0.93 -25.41
N ILE A 123 -17.93 -1.64 -25.65
CA ILE A 123 -17.91 -3.13 -25.49
C ILE A 123 -17.22 -3.58 -24.19
N LYS A 124 -16.52 -2.69 -23.47
CA LYS A 124 -15.74 -3.06 -22.27
C LYS A 124 -16.36 -2.72 -20.92
N SER A 125 -17.56 -2.13 -20.88
CA SER A 125 -18.21 -1.78 -19.61
C SER A 125 -18.62 -3.00 -18.75
N HIS A 126 -18.73 -4.18 -19.35
CA HIS A 126 -19.00 -5.43 -18.63
C HIS A 126 -17.74 -6.23 -18.27
N HIS A 127 -16.55 -5.81 -18.72
CA HIS A 127 -15.28 -6.51 -18.49
C HIS A 127 -14.32 -5.79 -17.55
N ASN A 128 -14.71 -4.66 -16.96
CA ASN A 128 -13.87 -3.91 -16.04
C ASN A 128 -13.86 -4.47 -14.59
N VAL A 129 -14.45 -5.64 -14.39
CA VAL A 129 -14.25 -6.50 -13.20
C VAL A 129 -12.90 -7.22 -13.35
N GLY A 130 -11.87 -6.48 -13.81
CA GLY A 130 -10.61 -6.97 -14.33
C GLY A 130 -10.00 -8.09 -13.50
N GLY A 131 -10.06 -9.32 -14.05
CA GLY A 131 -9.44 -10.50 -13.47
C GLY A 131 -10.30 -11.30 -12.48
N LEU A 132 -11.52 -10.87 -12.13
CA LEU A 132 -12.43 -11.68 -11.33
C LEU A 132 -12.92 -12.90 -12.14
N PRO A 133 -13.04 -14.08 -11.49
CA PRO A 133 -13.68 -15.25 -12.10
C PRO A 133 -15.10 -14.96 -12.57
N ASP A 134 -15.53 -15.57 -13.68
CA ASP A 134 -16.83 -15.32 -14.31
C ASP A 134 -18.01 -15.53 -13.36
N ASP A 135 -17.95 -16.53 -12.50
CA ASP A 135 -18.98 -16.83 -11.51
C ASP A 135 -19.15 -15.70 -10.47
N VAL A 136 -18.07 -14.98 -10.17
CA VAL A 136 -18.08 -13.82 -9.27
C VAL A 136 -18.51 -12.57 -10.01
N ALA A 137 -18.00 -12.36 -11.22
CA ALA A 137 -18.38 -11.23 -12.06
C ALA A 137 -19.90 -11.18 -12.32
N GLN A 138 -20.53 -12.32 -12.54
CA GLN A 138 -21.97 -12.45 -12.74
C GLN A 138 -22.83 -12.07 -11.52
N LYS A 139 -22.27 -12.04 -10.31
CA LYS A 139 -22.99 -11.57 -9.12
C LYS A 139 -23.27 -10.06 -9.14
N PHE A 140 -22.45 -9.29 -9.83
CA PHE A 140 -22.57 -7.84 -9.89
C PHE A 140 -23.51 -7.38 -11.02
N THR A 141 -24.76 -7.83 -10.95
CA THR A 141 -25.79 -7.57 -11.97
C THR A 141 -26.12 -6.07 -12.10
N GLY A 142 -25.93 -5.28 -11.03
CA GLY A 142 -26.09 -3.83 -11.02
C GLY A 142 -24.90 -3.06 -11.59
N GLY A 143 -23.79 -3.76 -11.87
CA GLY A 143 -22.59 -3.17 -12.46
C GLY A 143 -21.58 -2.60 -11.46
N ILE A 144 -20.73 -1.69 -11.96
CA ILE A 144 -19.65 -1.06 -11.20
C ILE A 144 -20.06 0.34 -10.78
N VAL A 145 -19.74 0.69 -9.53
CA VAL A 145 -19.94 2.03 -8.95
C VAL A 145 -18.57 2.65 -8.66
N GLU A 146 -18.24 3.75 -9.34
CA GLU A 146 -16.98 4.46 -9.25
C GLU A 146 -17.22 5.93 -8.85
N PRO A 147 -17.46 6.22 -7.57
CA PRO A 147 -17.91 7.55 -7.13
C PRO A 147 -16.84 8.62 -7.30
N LEU A 148 -15.57 8.24 -7.42
CA LEU A 148 -14.42 9.14 -7.51
C LEU A 148 -13.87 9.31 -8.94
N ARG A 149 -14.49 8.66 -9.94
CA ARG A 149 -13.99 8.52 -11.31
C ARG A 149 -13.62 9.84 -11.99
N MET A 150 -14.27 10.95 -11.63
CA MET A 150 -14.05 12.26 -12.22
C MET A 150 -13.16 13.17 -11.37
N LEU A 151 -12.58 12.67 -10.29
CA LEU A 151 -11.77 13.45 -9.36
C LEU A 151 -10.29 13.16 -9.53
N PHE A 152 -9.48 14.21 -9.34
CA PHE A 152 -8.04 14.08 -9.16
C PHE A 152 -7.70 13.72 -7.71
N LYS A 153 -6.48 13.23 -7.47
CA LYS A 153 -6.06 12.74 -6.16
C LYS A 153 -6.11 13.77 -5.04
N ASP A 154 -5.81 15.01 -5.34
CA ASP A 154 -5.92 16.15 -4.40
C ASP A 154 -7.37 16.47 -4.04
N GLU A 155 -8.29 16.34 -5.01
CA GLU A 155 -9.73 16.50 -4.78
C GLU A 155 -10.28 15.36 -3.92
N VAL A 156 -9.85 14.13 -4.17
CA VAL A 156 -10.20 12.95 -3.35
C VAL A 156 -9.76 13.15 -1.89
N ARG A 157 -8.56 13.69 -1.66
CA ARG A 157 -8.08 14.03 -0.31
C ARG A 157 -8.97 15.04 0.37
N ARG A 158 -9.34 16.14 -0.30
CA ARG A 158 -10.28 17.14 0.24
C ARG A 158 -11.63 16.53 0.59
N VAL A 159 -12.17 15.67 -0.28
CA VAL A 159 -13.41 14.93 0.02
C VAL A 159 -13.21 14.04 1.25
N GLY A 160 -12.08 13.38 1.40
CA GLY A 160 -11.76 12.57 2.56
C GLY A 160 -11.76 13.36 3.87
N GLU A 161 -11.16 14.55 3.86
CA GLU A 161 -11.17 15.47 5.02
C GLU A 161 -12.59 15.93 5.36
N GLU A 162 -13.38 16.35 4.37
CA GLU A 162 -14.79 16.77 4.54
C GLU A 162 -15.67 15.61 5.06
N LEU A 163 -15.36 14.38 4.71
CA LEU A 163 -16.03 13.19 5.24
C LEU A 163 -15.64 12.89 6.70
N GLY A 164 -14.56 13.48 7.20
CA GLY A 164 -14.03 13.26 8.55
C GLY A 164 -13.12 12.04 8.67
N LEU A 165 -12.54 11.57 7.57
CA LEU A 165 -11.50 10.54 7.64
C LEU A 165 -10.26 11.09 8.38
N PRO A 166 -9.54 10.25 9.16
CA PRO A 166 -8.33 10.68 9.84
C PRO A 166 -7.29 11.24 8.87
N HIS A 167 -6.60 12.28 9.31
CA HIS A 167 -5.56 12.95 8.53
C HIS A 167 -4.52 11.96 7.97
N ASP A 168 -4.03 11.05 8.81
CA ASP A 168 -3.02 10.06 8.42
C ASP A 168 -3.50 9.06 7.37
N MET A 169 -4.81 8.84 7.27
CA MET A 169 -5.41 8.01 6.22
C MET A 169 -5.54 8.80 4.91
N VAL A 170 -5.97 10.06 4.98
CA VAL A 170 -6.16 10.93 3.81
C VAL A 170 -4.83 11.33 3.18
N TRP A 171 -3.84 11.67 4.01
CA TRP A 171 -2.51 12.11 3.58
C TRP A 171 -1.46 11.00 3.60
N ARG A 172 -1.93 9.77 3.70
CA ARG A 172 -1.08 8.60 3.60
C ARG A 172 -0.17 8.68 2.38
N GLN A 173 1.09 8.33 2.60
CA GLN A 173 2.06 8.22 1.52
C GLN A 173 1.69 7.11 0.54
N PRO A 174 2.07 7.24 -0.74
CA PRO A 174 1.90 6.16 -1.71
C PRO A 174 2.45 4.85 -1.16
N PHE A 175 1.67 3.78 -1.32
CA PHE A 175 2.06 2.46 -0.90
C PHE A 175 1.69 1.47 -2.02
N PRO A 176 2.65 0.68 -2.51
CA PRO A 176 2.42 -0.18 -3.65
C PRO A 176 1.46 -1.32 -3.31
N GLY A 177 0.73 -1.83 -4.30
CA GLY A 177 -0.18 -2.96 -4.11
C GLY A 177 0.47 -4.18 -3.46
N PRO A 178 1.70 -4.61 -3.86
CA PRO A 178 2.40 -5.70 -3.19
C PRO A 178 2.91 -5.38 -1.77
N GLY A 179 2.74 -4.16 -1.29
CA GLY A 179 3.14 -3.74 0.04
C GLY A 179 4.65 -3.83 0.28
N LEU A 180 5.02 -4.21 1.51
CA LEU A 180 6.43 -4.37 1.91
C LEU A 180 7.16 -5.50 1.16
N ALA A 181 6.44 -6.37 0.45
CA ALA A 181 7.04 -7.47 -0.30
C ALA A 181 8.07 -7.03 -1.33
N ILE A 182 7.88 -5.85 -1.97
CA ILE A 182 8.81 -5.27 -2.95
C ILE A 182 9.84 -4.33 -2.31
N ARG A 183 9.88 -4.27 -0.99
CA ARG A 183 10.89 -3.57 -0.19
C ARG A 183 11.84 -4.54 0.51
N VAL A 184 11.67 -5.84 0.27
CA VAL A 184 12.62 -6.90 0.62
C VAL A 184 13.25 -7.39 -0.67
N ILE A 185 14.50 -7.02 -0.91
CA ILE A 185 15.24 -7.47 -2.10
C ILE A 185 15.49 -8.98 -2.02
N GLY A 186 15.14 -9.70 -3.09
CA GLY A 186 15.27 -11.15 -3.14
C GLY A 186 14.14 -11.88 -2.42
N GLU A 187 14.40 -13.05 -1.86
CA GLU A 187 13.39 -13.88 -1.21
C GLU A 187 12.81 -13.23 0.05
N ILE A 188 11.49 -13.32 0.19
CA ILE A 188 10.73 -12.80 1.33
C ILE A 188 10.65 -13.87 2.42
N THR A 189 10.97 -13.50 3.66
CA THR A 189 10.73 -14.29 4.87
C THR A 189 10.01 -13.44 5.91
N THR A 190 9.39 -14.08 6.89
CA THR A 190 8.73 -13.39 8.01
C THR A 190 9.68 -12.45 8.73
N ASP A 191 10.91 -12.90 9.03
CA ASP A 191 11.91 -12.08 9.72
C ASP A 191 12.32 -10.85 8.91
N LYS A 192 12.52 -11.00 7.59
CA LYS A 192 12.84 -9.89 6.70
C LYS A 192 11.71 -8.87 6.60
N LEU A 193 10.46 -9.35 6.55
CA LEU A 193 9.29 -8.48 6.57
C LEU A 193 9.19 -7.69 7.88
N GLU A 194 9.51 -8.31 9.01
CA GLU A 194 9.49 -7.64 10.30
C GLU A 194 10.56 -6.56 10.38
N ILE A 195 11.78 -6.83 9.90
CA ILE A 195 12.84 -5.82 9.80
C ILE A 195 12.38 -4.59 8.99
N VAL A 196 11.77 -4.80 7.82
CA VAL A 196 11.28 -3.69 6.99
C VAL A 196 10.13 -2.97 7.68
N ARG A 197 9.21 -3.70 8.30
CA ARG A 197 8.02 -3.13 8.98
C ARG A 197 8.41 -2.22 10.13
N GLU A 198 9.32 -2.69 10.99
CA GLU A 198 9.78 -1.91 12.15
C GLU A 198 10.65 -0.73 11.72
N SER A 199 11.59 -0.93 10.80
CA SER A 199 12.44 0.16 10.30
C SER A 199 11.66 1.24 9.54
N ASP A 200 10.64 0.85 8.74
CA ASP A 200 9.74 1.80 8.06
C ASP A 200 8.90 2.60 9.06
N ALA A 201 8.48 1.98 10.16
CA ALA A 201 7.76 2.68 11.23
C ALA A 201 8.64 3.75 11.89
N ILE A 202 9.88 3.41 12.27
CA ILE A 202 10.86 4.34 12.85
C ILE A 202 11.14 5.51 11.88
N LEU A 203 11.37 5.21 10.60
CA LEU A 203 11.59 6.24 9.59
C LEU A 203 10.41 7.22 9.52
N ARG A 204 9.18 6.71 9.49
CA ARG A 204 7.96 7.55 9.42
C ARG A 204 7.78 8.40 10.67
N GLU A 205 8.03 7.85 11.84
CA GLU A 205 7.98 8.58 13.12
C GLU A 205 8.97 9.76 13.16
N GLU A 206 10.22 9.53 12.79
CA GLU A 206 11.25 10.57 12.81
C GLU A 206 11.02 11.65 11.75
N ILE A 207 10.55 11.29 10.55
CA ILE A 207 10.18 12.25 9.50
C ILE A 207 9.01 13.12 9.96
N ALA A 208 7.97 12.52 10.54
CA ALA A 208 6.83 13.26 11.08
C ALA A 208 7.23 14.16 12.26
N ALA A 209 8.04 13.67 13.21
CA ALA A 209 8.55 14.45 14.33
C ALA A 209 9.41 15.66 13.87
N ALA A 210 10.06 15.54 12.72
CA ALA A 210 10.82 16.63 12.10
C ALA A 210 9.94 17.58 11.26
N GLY A 211 8.65 17.33 11.11
CA GLY A 211 7.73 18.12 10.28
C GLY A 211 8.01 18.03 8.77
N LEU A 212 8.61 16.93 8.32
CA LEU A 212 9.01 16.73 6.92
C LEU A 212 8.04 15.84 6.13
N ASP A 213 7.04 15.27 6.79
CA ASP A 213 6.08 14.33 6.22
C ASP A 213 5.25 14.89 5.05
N ARG A 214 5.07 16.21 5.00
CA ARG A 214 4.35 16.92 3.93
C ARG A 214 5.27 17.42 2.81
N SER A 215 6.55 17.61 3.10
CA SER A 215 7.54 18.12 2.14
C SER A 215 8.24 17.02 1.35
N ILE A 216 8.19 15.78 1.82
CA ILE A 216 8.75 14.61 1.16
C ILE A 216 7.61 13.76 0.60
N ASN A 217 7.55 13.59 -0.72
CA ASN A 217 6.41 12.94 -1.39
C ASN A 217 6.31 11.45 -1.11
N GLN A 218 7.45 10.75 -1.01
CA GLN A 218 7.49 9.35 -0.62
C GLN A 218 8.80 9.02 0.08
N TYR A 219 8.75 8.25 1.17
CA TYR A 219 9.91 7.74 1.89
C TYR A 219 9.60 6.37 2.50
N PHE A 220 10.60 5.50 2.51
CA PHE A 220 10.49 4.13 2.99
C PHE A 220 11.87 3.50 3.20
N THR A 221 11.89 2.36 3.87
CA THR A 221 13.08 1.52 4.01
C THR A 221 13.04 0.34 3.06
N VAL A 222 14.22 -0.08 2.61
CA VAL A 222 14.42 -1.25 1.75
C VAL A 222 15.44 -2.17 2.40
N LEU A 223 15.07 -3.42 2.65
CA LEU A 223 16.01 -4.41 3.12
C LEU A 223 16.77 -4.98 1.92
N THR A 224 18.06 -4.64 1.84
CA THR A 224 18.94 -5.24 0.84
C THR A 224 19.26 -6.69 1.25
N ASN A 225 19.61 -7.51 0.28
CA ASN A 225 20.06 -8.87 0.60
C ASN A 225 21.57 -8.92 0.95
N THR A 226 22.19 -7.75 1.10
CA THR A 226 23.60 -7.60 1.45
C THR A 226 23.77 -7.64 2.95
N ARG A 227 24.77 -8.42 3.41
CA ARG A 227 25.20 -8.45 4.81
C ARG A 227 26.59 -7.84 4.94
N THR A 228 26.83 -7.16 6.06
CA THR A 228 28.11 -6.51 6.36
C THR A 228 28.57 -6.83 7.78
N VAL A 229 29.87 -6.72 7.97
CA VAL A 229 30.46 -6.83 9.31
C VAL A 229 30.13 -5.56 10.10
N GLY A 230 29.64 -5.74 11.32
CA GLY A 230 29.42 -4.70 12.32
C GLY A 230 30.06 -5.08 13.65
N VAL A 231 29.96 -4.15 14.59
CA VAL A 231 30.35 -4.37 15.99
C VAL A 231 29.19 -3.91 16.87
N MET A 232 28.67 -4.79 17.70
CA MET A 232 27.62 -4.52 18.68
C MET A 232 28.13 -4.93 20.06
N GLY A 233 28.37 -3.95 20.92
CA GLY A 233 29.13 -4.19 22.17
C GLY A 233 30.51 -4.71 21.84
N ASP A 234 30.93 -5.84 22.43
CA ASP A 234 32.24 -6.47 22.23
C ASP A 234 32.25 -7.56 21.16
N GLU A 235 31.11 -7.78 20.48
CA GLU A 235 30.96 -8.85 19.51
C GLU A 235 30.92 -8.35 18.06
N ARG A 236 31.51 -9.14 17.14
CA ARG A 236 31.31 -8.93 15.71
C ARG A 236 29.97 -9.47 15.26
N THR A 237 29.23 -8.65 14.49
CA THR A 237 27.98 -9.06 13.85
C THR A 237 28.17 -9.17 12.35
N HIS A 238 27.30 -9.95 11.71
CA HIS A 238 27.21 -10.07 10.26
C HIS A 238 25.73 -9.94 9.84
N ASP A 239 25.26 -8.69 9.77
CA ASP A 239 23.87 -8.37 9.64
C ASP A 239 23.57 -7.57 8.37
N TYR A 240 22.29 -7.28 8.14
CA TYR A 240 21.81 -6.66 6.91
C TYR A 240 22.18 -5.19 6.80
N VAL A 241 22.37 -4.78 5.55
CA VAL A 241 22.35 -3.38 5.13
C VAL A 241 20.91 -2.99 4.80
N LEU A 242 20.42 -1.93 5.41
CA LEU A 242 19.12 -1.34 5.13
C LEU A 242 19.32 -0.03 4.37
N ALA A 243 18.60 0.16 3.27
CA ALA A 243 18.59 1.40 2.53
C ALA A 243 17.38 2.26 2.90
N ILE A 244 17.58 3.57 3.01
CA ILE A 244 16.52 4.57 3.08
C ILE A 244 16.36 5.17 1.70
N ARG A 245 15.15 5.16 1.17
CA ARG A 245 14.74 5.88 -0.03
C ARG A 245 13.78 6.98 0.36
N ALA A 246 14.08 8.23 -0.01
CA ALA A 246 13.17 9.35 0.16
C ALA A 246 13.27 10.27 -1.06
N VAL A 247 12.11 10.68 -1.59
CA VAL A 247 12.04 11.42 -2.86
C VAL A 247 11.07 12.59 -2.80
N THR A 248 11.41 13.62 -3.54
CA THR A 248 10.55 14.76 -3.84
C THR A 248 10.23 14.79 -5.33
N THR A 249 9.00 15.17 -5.68
CA THR A 249 8.52 15.16 -7.06
C THR A 249 7.22 15.94 -7.18
N ASP A 250 6.90 16.37 -8.39
CA ASP A 250 5.61 16.98 -8.72
C ASP A 250 4.63 15.94 -9.32
N ASP A 251 5.13 15.01 -10.14
CA ASP A 251 4.30 14.14 -10.99
C ASP A 251 4.68 12.64 -10.95
N PHE A 252 5.72 12.25 -10.19
CA PHE A 252 6.33 10.92 -10.17
C PHE A 252 6.92 10.42 -11.51
N MET A 253 6.87 11.19 -12.57
CA MET A 253 7.58 10.88 -13.82
C MET A 253 9.07 11.13 -13.65
N THR A 254 9.41 12.26 -13.06
CA THR A 254 10.77 12.58 -12.63
C THR A 254 10.80 12.77 -11.12
N VAL A 255 11.85 12.29 -10.46
CA VAL A 255 12.00 12.49 -9.02
C VAL A 255 13.44 12.89 -8.67
N ASP A 256 13.58 13.72 -7.67
CA ASP A 256 14.85 13.98 -7.00
C ASP A 256 14.86 13.29 -5.62
N TRP A 257 16.04 12.98 -5.09
CA TRP A 257 16.14 12.47 -3.72
C TRP A 257 15.93 13.60 -2.71
N ALA A 258 15.22 13.34 -1.64
CA ALA A 258 14.94 14.33 -0.62
C ALA A 258 16.20 14.65 0.20
N ARG A 259 16.42 15.93 0.54
CA ARG A 259 17.56 16.38 1.37
C ARG A 259 17.13 16.37 2.83
N ILE A 260 17.01 15.16 3.40
CA ILE A 260 16.71 15.02 4.82
C ILE A 260 17.90 15.61 5.62
N PRO A 261 17.67 16.47 6.62
CA PRO A 261 18.72 17.01 7.47
C PRO A 261 19.56 15.89 8.10
N PHE A 262 20.88 16.07 8.16
CA PHE A 262 21.81 15.04 8.65
C PHE A 262 21.56 14.62 10.10
N ASP A 263 21.09 15.53 10.95
CA ASP A 263 20.72 15.22 12.33
C ASP A 263 19.48 14.31 12.39
N VAL A 264 18.50 14.49 11.48
CA VAL A 264 17.33 13.61 11.36
C VAL A 264 17.78 12.24 10.84
N LEU A 265 18.59 12.19 9.78
CA LEU A 265 19.17 10.93 9.29
C LEU A 265 19.98 10.20 10.36
N GLY A 266 20.74 10.96 11.17
CA GLY A 266 21.50 10.42 12.31
C GLY A 266 20.60 9.77 13.35
N ARG A 267 19.47 10.40 13.71
CA ARG A 267 18.48 9.84 14.66
C ARG A 267 17.82 8.60 14.08
N ILE A 268 17.36 8.65 12.83
CA ILE A 268 16.76 7.50 12.15
C ILE A 268 17.72 6.30 12.16
N SER A 269 18.98 6.53 11.76
CA SER A 269 20.01 5.48 11.72
C SER A 269 20.27 4.90 13.11
N ALA A 270 20.42 5.74 14.12
CA ALA A 270 20.68 5.30 15.49
C ALA A 270 19.51 4.48 16.05
N ARG A 271 18.27 4.94 15.84
CA ARG A 271 17.08 4.20 16.28
C ARG A 271 16.95 2.85 15.57
N ILE A 272 17.05 2.82 14.24
CA ILE A 272 16.93 1.57 13.50
C ILE A 272 17.97 0.54 13.96
N VAL A 273 19.24 0.92 14.06
CA VAL A 273 20.29 -0.01 14.47
C VAL A 273 20.11 -0.51 15.92
N ASN A 274 19.56 0.32 16.81
CA ASN A 274 19.37 -0.06 18.21
C ASN A 274 18.05 -0.80 18.48
N GLU A 275 16.98 -0.52 17.71
CA GLU A 275 15.63 -1.02 17.97
C GLU A 275 15.25 -2.19 17.04
N VAL A 276 15.88 -2.30 15.85
CA VAL A 276 15.56 -3.34 14.86
C VAL A 276 16.69 -4.39 14.81
N PRO A 277 16.43 -5.62 15.27
CA PRO A 277 17.43 -6.69 15.23
C PRO A 277 17.92 -6.99 13.79
N HIS A 278 19.16 -7.47 13.70
CA HIS A 278 19.76 -7.92 12.43
C HIS A 278 20.01 -6.82 11.38
N VAL A 279 20.08 -5.55 11.79
CA VAL A 279 20.48 -4.42 10.96
C VAL A 279 21.71 -3.74 11.60
N ASN A 280 22.82 -3.69 10.89
CA ASN A 280 24.04 -3.05 11.40
C ASN A 280 24.55 -1.90 10.53
N ARG A 281 23.88 -1.61 9.41
CA ARG A 281 24.30 -0.53 8.50
C ARG A 281 23.10 0.08 7.78
N ILE A 282 23.06 1.42 7.81
CA ILE A 282 22.08 2.23 7.07
C ILE A 282 22.79 2.93 5.92
N VAL A 283 22.19 2.91 4.74
CA VAL A 283 22.61 3.68 3.57
C VAL A 283 21.46 4.56 3.06
N TYR A 284 21.78 5.68 2.44
CA TYR A 284 20.80 6.60 1.87
C TYR A 284 20.89 6.60 0.35
N ASP A 285 19.79 6.35 -0.34
CA ASP A 285 19.74 6.34 -1.80
C ASP A 285 19.58 7.76 -2.33
N VAL A 286 20.64 8.27 -2.96
CA VAL A 286 20.75 9.63 -3.52
C VAL A 286 20.53 9.67 -5.04
N THR A 287 19.89 8.64 -5.59
CA THR A 287 19.71 8.51 -7.04
C THR A 287 18.41 9.16 -7.49
N THR A 288 18.45 9.91 -8.58
CA THR A 288 17.28 10.52 -9.23
C THR A 288 16.53 9.51 -10.11
N LYS A 289 15.29 9.83 -10.48
CA LYS A 289 14.56 9.14 -11.55
C LYS A 289 14.37 10.10 -12.74
N PRO A 290 14.83 9.77 -13.92
CA PRO A 290 15.73 8.67 -14.24
C PRO A 290 17.12 8.85 -13.63
N PRO A 291 18.04 7.86 -13.58
CA PRO A 291 17.89 6.53 -14.16
C PRO A 291 17.20 5.50 -13.23
N ALA A 292 17.13 5.75 -11.91
CA ALA A 292 16.46 4.83 -11.00
C ALA A 292 14.94 4.92 -11.08
N THR A 293 14.25 4.00 -10.41
CA THR A 293 12.82 4.07 -10.11
C THR A 293 12.58 4.62 -8.71
N VAL A 294 11.33 4.83 -8.29
CA VAL A 294 11.02 5.19 -6.90
C VAL A 294 11.17 3.98 -6.01
N GLU A 295 10.42 2.90 -6.27
CA GLU A 295 10.60 1.61 -5.59
C GLU A 295 11.82 0.88 -6.17
N TRP A 296 12.46 0.03 -5.38
CA TRP A 296 13.65 -0.70 -5.80
C TRP A 296 13.32 -2.00 -6.55
N GLU A 297 12.14 -2.58 -6.28
CA GLU A 297 11.60 -3.75 -7.00
C GLU A 297 10.24 -3.48 -7.64
#